data_7cf1a8254932fd78c7af07264ee05942
#
_entry.id   7cf1a8254932fd78c7af07264ee05942
#
_cell.length_a   1.000
_cell.length_b   1.000
_cell.length_c   1.000
_cell.angle_alpha   90.00
_cell.angle_beta   90.00
_cell.angle_gamma   90.00
#
_symmetry.space_group_name_H-M   'P 1'
#
loop_
_entity.id
_entity.type
_entity.pdbx_description
1 polymer ?
#
loop_
_entity_poly.entity_id
_entity_poly.type
_entity_poly.pdbx_seq_one_letter_code
_entity_poly.pdbx_strand_id
1 'polypeptide(L)'
;MKIISFLLFFPLITWSQTLPSRWDELTASDWEMALQKSDSTCILPIGILEKHGPHGPIGSDLIKVRQWSARATKKEYAVVFPDYFYGQINEAKQQYGTFSLPSSLVMELLEATCKEIGRNGFKKIIIVNGHGGNPQMIRYFIQNQLEKKRDYAVYFFDPKTPKDVAEKASQLRKSEAKFDMHGGENETSSLLYLRPDLVKLDKSTSESGENQNRLQLSNDLYTAIWWYAAYPNH
;
A
#
# COMPACT_ATOMS: atom_id res chain seq x y z
N MET A 1 45.27 -7.11 -58.84
CA MET A 1 45.04 -6.86 -57.41
C MET A 1 43.52 -6.94 -57.17
N LYS A 2 43.02 -8.00 -56.51
CA LYS A 2 41.61 -8.15 -56.21
C LYS A 2 41.39 -7.60 -54.80
N ILE A 3 40.60 -6.52 -54.68
CA ILE A 3 40.19 -5.94 -53.41
C ILE A 3 39.01 -6.77 -52.89
N ILE A 4 39.21 -7.48 -51.77
CA ILE A 4 38.15 -8.20 -51.07
C ILE A 4 37.58 -7.21 -50.04
N SER A 5 36.37 -6.71 -50.29
CA SER A 5 35.62 -5.91 -49.30
C SER A 5 35.00 -6.84 -48.25
N PHE A 6 35.47 -6.74 -47.03
CA PHE A 6 34.85 -7.39 -45.88
C PHE A 6 33.66 -6.55 -45.38
N LEU A 7 32.44 -7.01 -45.59
CA LEU A 7 31.24 -6.47 -44.96
C LEU A 7 31.17 -6.98 -43.49
N LEU A 8 31.46 -6.10 -42.56
CA LEU A 8 31.26 -6.35 -41.13
C LEU A 8 29.77 -6.25 -40.83
N PHE A 9 29.11 -7.39 -40.64
CA PHE A 9 27.77 -7.46 -40.08
C PHE A 9 27.84 -7.24 -38.54
N PHE A 10 27.47 -6.06 -38.07
CA PHE A 10 27.19 -5.85 -36.65
C PHE A 10 25.76 -6.33 -36.36
N PRO A 11 25.57 -7.33 -35.48
CA PRO A 11 24.24 -7.68 -35.04
C PRO A 11 23.67 -6.50 -34.26
N LEU A 12 22.56 -5.92 -34.75
CA LEU A 12 21.75 -4.98 -34.00
C LEU A 12 21.08 -5.79 -32.85
N ILE A 13 21.72 -5.80 -31.69
CA ILE A 13 21.10 -6.29 -30.47
C ILE A 13 20.03 -5.27 -30.12
N THR A 14 18.79 -5.48 -30.57
CA THR A 14 17.63 -4.74 -30.10
C THR A 14 17.32 -5.27 -28.69
N TRP A 15 17.74 -4.53 -27.69
CA TRP A 15 17.24 -4.73 -26.34
C TRP A 15 15.76 -4.35 -26.34
N SER A 16 14.89 -5.33 -26.41
CA SER A 16 13.45 -5.11 -26.16
C SER A 16 13.33 -4.76 -24.67
N GLN A 17 13.31 -3.47 -24.38
CA GLN A 17 13.00 -3.00 -23.02
C GLN A 17 11.56 -3.39 -22.71
N THR A 18 11.39 -4.16 -21.64
CA THR A 18 10.04 -4.45 -21.13
C THR A 18 9.43 -3.16 -20.61
N LEU A 19 8.19 -2.86 -21.02
CA LEU A 19 7.47 -1.68 -20.58
C LEU A 19 7.37 -1.69 -19.04
N PRO A 20 7.89 -0.66 -18.32
CA PRO A 20 7.77 -0.57 -16.87
C PRO A 20 6.31 -0.52 -16.43
N SER A 21 6.01 -1.03 -15.25
CA SER A 21 4.67 -0.89 -14.65
C SER A 21 4.57 0.29 -13.70
N ARG A 22 5.68 0.84 -13.23
CA ARG A 22 5.69 2.00 -12.35
C ARG A 22 5.50 3.28 -13.17
N TRP A 23 4.60 4.13 -12.71
CA TRP A 23 4.31 5.42 -13.31
C TRP A 23 5.56 6.30 -13.47
N ASP A 24 6.36 6.38 -12.41
CA ASP A 24 7.58 7.19 -12.35
C ASP A 24 8.77 6.62 -13.15
N GLU A 25 8.62 5.42 -13.70
CA GLU A 25 9.61 4.79 -14.59
C GLU A 25 9.20 4.84 -16.07
N LEU A 26 7.93 5.21 -16.36
CA LEU A 26 7.45 5.39 -17.72
C LEU A 26 7.99 6.69 -18.33
N THR A 27 8.43 6.62 -19.56
CA THR A 27 8.72 7.82 -20.35
C THR A 27 7.43 8.35 -21.01
N ALA A 28 7.46 9.58 -21.47
CA ALA A 28 6.31 10.15 -22.20
C ALA A 28 5.97 9.34 -23.48
N SER A 29 6.97 8.72 -24.11
CA SER A 29 6.76 7.87 -25.29
C SER A 29 6.15 6.50 -24.98
N ASP A 30 6.26 6.03 -23.73
CA ASP A 30 5.66 4.77 -23.27
C ASP A 30 4.18 4.91 -22.93
N TRP A 31 3.70 6.14 -22.73
CA TRP A 31 2.43 6.43 -22.06
C TRP A 31 1.21 5.81 -22.75
N GLU A 32 1.10 5.99 -24.07
CA GLU A 32 -0.01 5.44 -24.83
C GLU A 32 -0.04 3.90 -24.79
N MET A 33 1.13 3.28 -24.93
CA MET A 33 1.27 1.83 -24.83
C MET A 33 0.92 1.32 -23.43
N ALA A 34 1.31 2.05 -22.39
CA ALA A 34 1.00 1.71 -21.00
C ALA A 34 -0.50 1.78 -20.74
N LEU A 35 -1.20 2.83 -21.24
CA LEU A 35 -2.65 2.95 -21.15
C LEU A 35 -3.36 1.80 -21.86
N GLN A 36 -2.97 1.47 -23.07
CA GLN A 36 -3.55 0.36 -23.84
C GLN A 36 -3.32 -0.98 -23.14
N LYS A 37 -2.06 -1.26 -22.75
CA LYS A 37 -1.69 -2.55 -22.15
C LYS A 37 -2.33 -2.76 -20.77
N SER A 38 -2.54 -1.68 -20.00
CA SER A 38 -3.21 -1.73 -18.69
C SER A 38 -4.73 -1.74 -18.79
N ASP A 39 -5.30 -1.69 -20.00
CA ASP A 39 -6.73 -1.43 -20.22
C ASP A 39 -7.20 -0.24 -19.37
N SER A 40 -6.43 0.85 -19.45
CA SER A 40 -6.61 2.10 -18.69
C SER A 40 -6.76 1.89 -17.18
N THR A 41 -6.06 0.91 -16.60
CA THR A 41 -6.08 0.59 -15.18
C THR A 41 -4.83 1.14 -14.48
N CYS A 42 -5.05 1.91 -13.41
CA CYS A 42 -4.01 2.39 -12.51
C CYS A 42 -4.22 1.80 -11.10
N ILE A 43 -3.18 1.24 -10.52
CA ILE A 43 -3.16 0.84 -9.11
C ILE A 43 -2.63 2.03 -8.30
N LEU A 44 -3.40 2.47 -7.29
CA LEU A 44 -3.00 3.47 -6.31
C LEU A 44 -2.68 2.76 -4.99
N PRO A 45 -1.38 2.50 -4.70
CA PRO A 45 -0.97 1.85 -3.45
C PRO A 45 -0.97 2.87 -2.31
N ILE A 46 -1.85 2.69 -1.32
CA ILE A 46 -1.96 3.57 -0.16
C ILE A 46 -1.39 2.86 1.08
N GLY A 47 -0.29 3.38 1.59
CA GLY A 47 0.23 3.06 2.91
C GLY A 47 0.17 4.29 3.82
N ILE A 48 0.83 4.21 4.95
CA ILE A 48 1.08 5.38 5.81
C ILE A 48 2.49 5.30 6.41
N LEU A 49 2.87 6.37 7.11
CA LEU A 49 4.04 6.38 7.96
C LEU A 49 3.57 6.33 9.41
N GLU A 50 3.85 5.21 10.09
CA GLU A 50 3.37 4.91 11.43
C GLU A 50 4.40 4.08 12.20
N LYS A 51 4.46 4.25 13.52
CA LYS A 51 5.26 3.39 14.39
C LYS A 51 4.70 1.96 14.37
N HIS A 52 5.53 0.96 14.14
CA HIS A 52 5.22 -0.47 14.23
C HIS A 52 6.14 -1.13 15.26
N GLY A 53 5.93 -0.78 16.53
CA GLY A 53 6.84 -1.14 17.60
C GLY A 53 8.22 -0.46 17.44
N PRO A 54 9.18 -0.76 18.33
CA PRO A 54 10.55 -0.23 18.21
C PRO A 54 11.40 -0.94 17.14
N HIS A 55 10.90 -2.05 16.57
CA HIS A 55 11.63 -2.95 15.68
C HIS A 55 11.21 -2.86 14.22
N GLY A 56 9.98 -2.43 13.93
CA GLY A 56 9.46 -2.31 12.57
C GLY A 56 9.81 -0.97 11.93
N PRO A 57 10.06 -0.91 10.61
CA PRO A 57 10.26 0.36 9.93
C PRO A 57 8.97 1.18 9.91
N ILE A 58 9.08 2.50 10.04
CA ILE A 58 7.95 3.43 10.02
C ILE A 58 7.09 3.30 8.75
N GLY A 59 7.69 2.95 7.62
CA GLY A 59 7.00 2.74 6.35
C GLY A 59 6.50 1.31 6.14
N SER A 60 6.23 0.54 7.18
CA SER A 60 5.78 -0.87 7.10
C SER A 60 4.63 -1.07 6.12
N ASP A 61 3.58 -0.27 6.23
CA ASP A 61 2.39 -0.33 5.39
C ASP A 61 2.72 -0.03 3.93
N LEU A 62 3.56 0.98 3.71
CA LEU A 62 4.00 1.37 2.38
C LEU A 62 4.85 0.28 1.71
N ILE A 63 5.74 -0.36 2.47
CA ILE A 63 6.56 -1.48 2.00
C ILE A 63 5.66 -2.64 1.57
N LYS A 64 4.68 -3.01 2.39
CA LYS A 64 3.74 -4.10 2.10
C LYS A 64 2.97 -3.83 0.81
N VAL A 65 2.28 -2.70 0.72
CA VAL A 65 1.40 -2.38 -0.42
C VAL A 65 2.17 -2.20 -1.72
N ARG A 66 3.36 -1.62 -1.68
CA ARG A 66 4.28 -1.52 -2.82
C ARG A 66 4.62 -2.89 -3.41
N GLN A 67 4.97 -3.84 -2.54
CA GLN A 67 5.32 -5.19 -2.95
C GLN A 67 4.11 -5.97 -3.50
N TRP A 68 2.94 -5.81 -2.92
CA TRP A 68 1.72 -6.43 -3.42
C TRP A 68 1.36 -5.91 -4.81
N SER A 69 1.41 -4.60 -5.01
CA SER A 69 1.17 -3.98 -6.32
C SER A 69 2.17 -4.45 -7.37
N ALA A 70 3.46 -4.47 -7.03
CA ALA A 70 4.51 -4.96 -7.94
C ALA A 70 4.37 -6.46 -8.29
N ARG A 71 3.83 -7.28 -7.38
CA ARG A 71 3.55 -8.70 -7.67
C ARG A 71 2.31 -8.87 -8.55
N ALA A 72 1.29 -8.05 -8.34
CA ALA A 72 0.08 -8.08 -9.16
C ALA A 72 0.40 -7.77 -10.62
N THR A 73 1.21 -6.74 -10.89
CA THR A 73 1.57 -6.31 -12.24
C THR A 73 2.45 -7.31 -13.01
N LYS A 74 3.08 -8.26 -12.32
CA LYS A 74 3.76 -9.39 -12.98
C LYS A 74 2.81 -10.43 -13.57
N LYS A 75 1.56 -10.48 -13.08
CA LYS A 75 0.52 -11.39 -13.57
C LYS A 75 -0.38 -10.73 -14.59
N GLU A 76 -0.77 -9.50 -14.30
CA GLU A 76 -1.64 -8.68 -15.16
C GLU A 76 -1.09 -7.26 -15.16
N TYR A 77 -0.78 -6.73 -16.34
CA TYR A 77 -0.16 -5.41 -16.44
C TYR A 77 -1.16 -4.32 -16.05
N ALA A 78 -0.76 -3.49 -15.11
CA ALA A 78 -1.40 -2.23 -14.75
C ALA A 78 -0.31 -1.22 -14.43
N VAL A 79 -0.63 0.08 -14.56
CA VAL A 79 0.30 1.12 -14.13
C VAL A 79 0.16 1.33 -12.63
N VAL A 80 1.28 1.32 -11.91
CA VAL A 80 1.31 1.54 -10.46
C VAL A 80 1.72 2.98 -10.18
N PHE A 81 0.83 3.74 -9.54
CA PHE A 81 1.11 5.10 -9.10
C PHE A 81 2.26 5.12 -8.09
N PRO A 82 3.06 6.20 -8.02
CA PRO A 82 4.13 6.33 -7.03
C PRO A 82 3.64 6.18 -5.59
N ASP A 83 4.56 6.08 -4.66
CA ASP A 83 4.26 5.90 -3.24
C ASP A 83 3.29 6.95 -2.71
N TYR A 84 2.15 6.48 -2.19
CA TYR A 84 1.14 7.33 -1.60
C TYR A 84 1.00 6.99 -0.11
N PHE A 85 1.46 7.88 0.77
CA PHE A 85 1.52 7.66 2.22
C PHE A 85 0.59 8.58 3.02
N TYR A 86 -0.36 9.21 2.35
CA TYR A 86 -1.35 10.08 2.99
C TYR A 86 -2.60 9.26 3.31
N GLY A 87 -2.87 9.07 4.61
CA GLY A 87 -4.00 8.29 5.08
C GLY A 87 -4.46 8.74 6.46
N GLN A 88 -5.39 7.98 7.03
CA GLN A 88 -5.94 8.22 8.36
C GLN A 88 -5.02 7.57 9.40
N ILE A 89 -4.50 8.36 10.37
CA ILE A 89 -3.63 7.88 11.46
C ILE A 89 -3.72 8.80 12.69
N ASN A 90 -4.85 9.39 12.93
CA ASN A 90 -5.01 10.35 14.02
C ASN A 90 -4.82 9.72 15.40
N GLU A 91 -5.15 8.43 15.56
CA GLU A 91 -5.05 7.67 16.80
C GLU A 91 -3.61 7.42 17.28
N ALA A 92 -2.63 7.50 16.38
CA ALA A 92 -1.22 7.28 16.72
C ALA A 92 -0.33 8.49 16.44
N LYS A 93 -0.90 9.67 16.20
CA LYS A 93 -0.16 10.90 15.85
C LYS A 93 0.84 11.37 16.92
N GLN A 94 0.71 10.92 18.17
CA GLN A 94 1.65 11.22 19.27
C GLN A 94 2.96 10.43 19.16
N GLN A 95 2.99 9.39 18.34
CA GLN A 95 4.18 8.55 18.17
C GLN A 95 5.19 9.19 17.20
N TYR A 96 6.47 9.12 17.54
CA TYR A 96 7.54 9.61 16.66
C TYR A 96 7.56 8.82 15.33
N GLY A 97 7.73 9.56 14.23
CA GLY A 97 7.76 8.99 12.89
C GLY A 97 6.39 8.86 12.25
N THR A 98 5.29 8.94 13.01
CA THR A 98 3.94 8.98 12.47
C THR A 98 3.68 10.30 11.76
N PHE A 99 3.18 10.22 10.53
CA PHE A 99 2.87 11.39 9.71
C PHE A 99 1.36 11.53 9.52
N SER A 100 0.76 12.39 10.33
CA SER A 100 -0.68 12.64 10.35
C SER A 100 -1.01 14.02 9.80
N LEU A 101 -1.92 14.06 8.81
CA LEU A 101 -2.46 15.30 8.25
C LEU A 101 -3.90 15.51 8.71
N PRO A 102 -4.42 16.76 8.64
CA PRO A 102 -5.85 17.01 8.82
C PRO A 102 -6.69 16.14 7.87
N SER A 103 -7.76 15.54 8.37
CA SER A 103 -8.59 14.61 7.60
C SER A 103 -9.19 15.22 6.33
N SER A 104 -9.55 16.52 6.36
CA SER A 104 -10.00 17.25 5.17
C SER A 104 -8.93 17.27 4.09
N LEU A 105 -7.68 17.58 4.47
CA LEU A 105 -6.57 17.62 3.52
C LEU A 105 -6.27 16.24 2.93
N VAL A 106 -6.35 15.17 3.74
CA VAL A 106 -6.18 13.78 3.24
C VAL A 106 -7.22 13.47 2.17
N MET A 107 -8.49 13.84 2.42
CA MET A 107 -9.58 13.63 1.45
C MET A 107 -9.39 14.46 0.18
N GLU A 108 -8.97 15.72 0.30
CA GLU A 108 -8.68 16.60 -0.83
C GLU A 108 -7.50 16.10 -1.67
N LEU A 109 -6.43 15.63 -1.03
CA LEU A 109 -5.27 15.04 -1.73
C LEU A 109 -5.66 13.78 -2.49
N LEU A 110 -6.47 12.91 -1.88
CA LEU A 110 -6.92 11.67 -2.53
C LEU A 110 -7.82 12.00 -3.73
N GLU A 111 -8.73 12.97 -3.59
CA GLU A 111 -9.58 13.45 -4.68
C GLU A 111 -8.74 14.06 -5.82
N ALA A 112 -7.80 14.93 -5.50
CA ALA A 112 -6.91 15.55 -6.49
C ALA A 112 -6.05 14.50 -7.21
N THR A 113 -5.53 13.51 -6.47
CA THR A 113 -4.74 12.42 -7.03
C THR A 113 -5.57 11.57 -8.00
N CYS A 114 -6.76 11.14 -7.61
CA CYS A 114 -7.64 10.36 -8.49
C CYS A 114 -8.03 11.15 -9.74
N LYS A 115 -8.31 12.45 -9.59
CA LYS A 115 -8.62 13.34 -10.70
C LYS A 115 -7.44 13.44 -11.68
N GLU A 116 -6.21 13.59 -11.18
CA GLU A 116 -5.02 13.63 -12.03
C GLU A 116 -4.72 12.29 -12.71
N ILE A 117 -4.94 11.17 -12.03
CA ILE A 117 -4.85 9.84 -12.65
C ILE A 117 -5.86 9.74 -13.81
N GLY A 118 -7.11 10.15 -13.59
CA GLY A 118 -8.15 10.19 -14.62
C GLY A 118 -7.80 11.11 -15.79
N ARG A 119 -7.31 12.33 -15.50
CA ARG A 119 -6.87 13.30 -16.52
C ARG A 119 -5.77 12.74 -17.42
N ASN A 120 -4.91 11.87 -16.87
CA ASN A 120 -3.85 11.20 -17.61
C ASN A 120 -4.30 9.96 -18.39
N GLY A 121 -5.62 9.72 -18.51
CA GLY A 121 -6.22 8.73 -19.40
C GLY A 121 -6.69 7.45 -18.73
N PHE A 122 -6.41 7.24 -17.44
CA PHE A 122 -6.87 6.06 -16.72
C PHE A 122 -8.37 6.13 -16.42
N LYS A 123 -9.04 5.01 -16.62
CA LYS A 123 -10.50 4.89 -16.40
C LYS A 123 -10.86 4.03 -15.19
N LYS A 124 -9.92 3.23 -14.74
CA LYS A 124 -10.05 2.35 -13.58
C LYS A 124 -8.91 2.64 -12.60
N ILE A 125 -9.25 3.12 -11.41
CA ILE A 125 -8.30 3.40 -10.33
C ILE A 125 -8.57 2.40 -9.23
N ILE A 126 -7.60 1.51 -8.98
CA ILE A 126 -7.72 0.46 -7.95
C ILE A 126 -6.88 0.87 -6.75
N ILE A 127 -7.54 1.27 -5.67
CA ILE A 127 -6.88 1.52 -4.40
C ILE A 127 -6.52 0.19 -3.75
N VAL A 128 -5.23 -0.03 -3.50
CA VAL A 128 -4.70 -1.15 -2.71
C VAL A 128 -4.18 -0.58 -1.40
N ASN A 129 -4.75 -1.04 -0.28
CA ASN A 129 -4.49 -0.46 1.03
C ASN A 129 -3.54 -1.33 1.86
N GLY A 130 -2.54 -0.69 2.48
CA GLY A 130 -1.58 -1.33 3.38
C GLY A 130 -1.85 -1.10 4.87
N HIS A 131 -2.78 -0.18 5.23
CA HIS A 131 -2.99 0.29 6.61
C HIS A 131 -4.39 -0.03 7.14
N GLY A 132 -4.44 -0.55 8.37
CA GLY A 132 -5.69 -0.97 9.02
C GLY A 132 -6.68 0.16 9.33
N GLY A 133 -6.22 1.39 9.52
CA GLY A 133 -7.06 2.56 9.82
C GLY A 133 -7.78 3.17 8.60
N ASN A 134 -7.30 2.90 7.39
CA ASN A 134 -7.82 3.52 6.17
C ASN A 134 -9.18 3.01 5.64
N PRO A 135 -9.64 1.77 5.87
CA PRO A 135 -10.78 1.21 5.13
C PRO A 135 -12.06 2.03 5.22
N GLN A 136 -12.39 2.59 6.38
CA GLN A 136 -13.61 3.42 6.55
C GLN A 136 -13.51 4.71 5.74
N MET A 137 -12.36 5.37 5.78
CA MET A 137 -12.08 6.59 5.02
C MET A 137 -12.15 6.31 3.51
N ILE A 138 -11.54 5.22 3.03
CA ILE A 138 -11.54 4.86 1.61
C ILE A 138 -12.96 4.55 1.12
N ARG A 139 -13.76 3.80 1.90
CA ARG A 139 -15.16 3.51 1.53
C ARG A 139 -16.00 4.79 1.46
N TYR A 140 -15.86 5.68 2.43
CA TYR A 140 -16.55 6.97 2.42
C TYR A 140 -16.11 7.83 1.24
N PHE A 141 -14.80 7.89 0.97
CA PHE A 141 -14.25 8.58 -0.20
C PHE A 141 -14.88 8.07 -1.51
N ILE A 142 -14.98 6.75 -1.69
CA ILE A 142 -15.57 6.16 -2.90
C ILE A 142 -17.06 6.48 -3.02
N GLN A 143 -17.82 6.51 -1.92
CA GLN A 143 -19.21 6.97 -1.94
C GLN A 143 -19.33 8.43 -2.40
N ASN A 144 -18.40 9.29 -1.96
CA ASN A 144 -18.39 10.70 -2.36
C ASN A 144 -18.07 10.90 -3.85
N GLN A 145 -17.50 9.89 -4.54
CA GLN A 145 -17.30 9.96 -5.99
C GLN A 145 -18.64 10.04 -6.76
N LEU A 146 -19.75 9.66 -6.15
CA LEU A 146 -21.09 9.76 -6.72
C LEU A 146 -21.65 11.20 -6.73
N GLU A 147 -21.05 12.12 -5.98
CA GLU A 147 -21.49 13.52 -5.90
C GLU A 147 -21.43 14.24 -7.26
N LYS A 148 -20.45 13.88 -8.09
CA LYS A 148 -20.22 14.48 -9.41
C LYS A 148 -19.92 13.42 -10.45
N LYS A 149 -20.41 13.64 -11.69
CA LYS A 149 -20.06 12.77 -12.80
C LYS A 149 -18.55 12.81 -13.05
N ARG A 150 -17.95 11.62 -13.18
CA ARG A 150 -16.54 11.42 -13.51
C ARG A 150 -16.42 10.57 -14.76
N ASP A 151 -15.28 10.64 -15.41
CA ASP A 151 -14.94 9.81 -16.57
C ASP A 151 -14.04 8.62 -16.20
N TYR A 152 -13.84 8.39 -14.90
CA TYR A 152 -13.14 7.26 -14.30
C TYR A 152 -13.94 6.67 -13.12
N ALA A 153 -13.64 5.44 -12.76
CA ALA A 153 -14.18 4.78 -11.57
C ALA A 153 -13.06 4.45 -10.58
N VAL A 154 -13.36 4.58 -9.27
CA VAL A 154 -12.46 4.22 -8.19
C VAL A 154 -12.96 2.97 -7.50
N TYR A 155 -12.07 2.00 -7.34
CA TYR A 155 -12.32 0.71 -6.70
C TYR A 155 -11.46 0.57 -5.47
N PHE A 156 -11.97 -0.08 -4.45
CA PHE A 156 -11.19 -0.46 -3.27
C PHE A 156 -10.97 -1.98 -3.27
N PHE A 157 -9.73 -2.39 -3.40
CA PHE A 157 -9.35 -3.79 -3.26
C PHE A 157 -9.13 -4.10 -1.77
N ASP A 158 -10.11 -4.77 -1.17
CA ASP A 158 -10.15 -5.15 0.25
C ASP A 158 -10.45 -6.65 0.38
N PRO A 159 -9.52 -7.52 -0.04
CA PRO A 159 -9.76 -8.95 -0.05
C PRO A 159 -9.76 -9.51 1.36
N LYS A 160 -10.66 -10.44 1.63
CA LYS A 160 -10.57 -11.29 2.81
C LYS A 160 -9.45 -12.31 2.62
N THR A 161 -8.69 -12.57 3.68
CA THR A 161 -7.71 -13.66 3.66
C THR A 161 -8.42 -14.99 3.37
N PRO A 162 -7.98 -15.76 2.37
CA PRO A 162 -8.53 -17.07 2.11
C PRO A 162 -8.49 -17.96 3.37
N LYS A 163 -9.53 -18.78 3.56
CA LYS A 163 -9.70 -19.54 4.80
C LYS A 163 -8.53 -20.49 5.07
N ASP A 164 -8.06 -21.18 4.05
CA ASP A 164 -6.91 -22.10 4.13
C ASP A 164 -5.61 -21.38 4.49
N VAL A 165 -5.42 -20.15 3.99
CA VAL A 165 -4.27 -19.29 4.33
C VAL A 165 -4.37 -18.83 5.78
N ALA A 166 -5.55 -18.42 6.23
CA ALA A 166 -5.79 -17.98 7.61
C ALA A 166 -5.56 -19.12 8.60
N GLU A 167 -6.05 -20.33 8.30
CA GLU A 167 -5.85 -21.54 9.11
C GLU A 167 -4.36 -21.89 9.20
N LYS A 168 -3.65 -21.89 8.09
CA LYS A 168 -2.21 -22.15 8.05
C LYS A 168 -1.40 -21.12 8.83
N ALA A 169 -1.73 -19.84 8.68
CA ALA A 169 -1.10 -18.76 9.45
C ALA A 169 -1.33 -18.95 10.97
N SER A 170 -2.55 -19.32 11.36
CA SER A 170 -2.88 -19.60 12.77
C SER A 170 -2.08 -20.77 13.34
N GLN A 171 -1.86 -21.84 12.56
CA GLN A 171 -1.04 -22.98 12.99
C GLN A 171 0.45 -22.65 13.15
N LEU A 172 0.96 -21.72 12.35
CA LEU A 172 2.36 -21.28 12.38
C LEU A 172 2.64 -20.22 13.45
N ARG A 173 1.60 -19.54 13.93
CA ARG A 173 1.70 -18.46 14.91
C ARG A 173 2.41 -18.93 16.19
N LYS A 174 3.28 -18.08 16.73
CA LYS A 174 3.99 -18.28 18.00
C LYS A 174 3.44 -17.41 19.13
N SER A 175 2.95 -16.21 18.79
CA SER A 175 2.33 -15.29 19.75
C SER A 175 0.85 -15.61 19.97
N GLU A 176 0.30 -15.16 21.10
CA GLU A 176 -1.15 -15.17 21.30
C GLU A 176 -1.83 -14.15 20.38
N ALA A 177 -2.91 -14.56 19.71
CA ALA A 177 -3.61 -13.71 18.74
C ALA A 177 -4.10 -12.38 19.33
N LYS A 178 -4.41 -12.34 20.62
CA LYS A 178 -4.87 -11.13 21.31
C LYS A 178 -3.82 -10.02 21.40
N PHE A 179 -2.53 -10.36 21.26
CA PHE A 179 -1.40 -9.42 21.28
C PHE A 179 -0.91 -9.04 19.87
N ASP A 180 -1.46 -9.64 18.83
CA ASP A 180 -1.08 -9.39 17.44
C ASP A 180 -1.96 -8.31 16.79
N MET A 181 -2.15 -7.19 17.49
CA MET A 181 -3.04 -6.12 17.04
C MET A 181 -2.35 -5.16 16.09
N HIS A 182 -1.07 -4.79 16.35
CA HIS A 182 -0.29 -3.86 15.54
C HIS A 182 1.20 -4.05 15.79
N GLY A 183 2.01 -4.00 14.72
CA GLY A 183 3.44 -4.29 14.79
C GLY A 183 3.76 -5.69 15.32
N GLY A 184 2.76 -6.56 15.42
CA GLY A 184 2.85 -7.89 15.99
C GLY A 184 3.48 -8.92 15.06
N GLU A 185 3.26 -10.22 15.37
CA GLU A 185 3.91 -11.31 14.65
C GLU A 185 3.54 -11.35 13.16
N ASN A 186 2.28 -11.08 12.82
CA ASN A 186 1.82 -11.14 11.44
C ASN A 186 2.50 -10.06 10.58
N GLU A 187 2.52 -8.83 11.06
CA GLU A 187 3.15 -7.72 10.33
C GLU A 187 4.67 -7.85 10.30
N THR A 188 5.28 -8.20 11.44
CA THR A 188 6.73 -8.42 11.54
C THR A 188 7.19 -9.56 10.64
N SER A 189 6.46 -10.68 10.59
CA SER A 189 6.78 -11.81 9.69
C SER A 189 6.71 -11.40 8.22
N SER A 190 5.69 -10.60 7.86
CA SER A 190 5.56 -10.06 6.51
C SER A 190 6.76 -9.16 6.14
N LEU A 191 7.19 -8.31 7.07
CA LEU A 191 8.34 -7.43 6.87
C LEU A 191 9.66 -8.19 6.80
N LEU A 192 9.85 -9.20 7.64
CA LEU A 192 11.03 -10.09 7.57
C LEU A 192 11.12 -10.83 6.23
N TYR A 193 9.98 -11.18 5.64
CA TYR A 193 9.96 -11.75 4.30
C TYR A 193 10.26 -10.74 3.19
N LEU A 194 9.78 -9.49 3.33
CA LEU A 194 9.90 -8.48 2.28
C LEU A 194 11.19 -7.67 2.37
N ARG A 195 11.59 -7.27 3.58
CA ARG A 195 12.71 -6.38 3.87
C ARG A 195 13.35 -6.72 5.22
N PRO A 196 13.96 -7.91 5.36
CA PRO A 196 14.61 -8.32 6.60
C PRO A 196 15.72 -7.36 7.07
N ASP A 197 16.32 -6.65 6.12
CA ASP A 197 17.34 -5.63 6.35
C ASP A 197 16.85 -4.41 7.14
N LEU A 198 15.54 -4.16 7.19
CA LEU A 198 14.93 -3.04 7.90
C LEU A 198 14.35 -3.40 9.28
N VAL A 199 14.20 -4.67 9.58
CA VAL A 199 13.61 -5.14 10.84
C VAL A 199 14.69 -5.33 11.89
N LYS A 200 14.54 -4.65 13.03
CA LYS A 200 15.46 -4.75 14.18
C LYS A 200 14.86 -5.65 15.24
N LEU A 201 14.82 -6.96 14.97
CA LEU A 201 14.11 -7.93 15.80
C LEU A 201 14.63 -7.98 17.25
N ASP A 202 15.91 -7.66 17.46
CA ASP A 202 16.55 -7.51 18.79
C ASP A 202 15.95 -6.37 19.62
N LYS A 203 15.22 -5.44 19.01
CA LYS A 203 14.51 -4.34 19.65
C LYS A 203 13.04 -4.62 19.92
N SER A 204 12.55 -5.79 19.50
CA SER A 204 11.14 -6.16 19.71
C SER A 204 10.83 -6.23 21.21
N THR A 205 9.71 -5.59 21.60
CA THR A 205 9.16 -5.61 22.95
C THR A 205 7.66 -5.87 22.91
N SER A 206 7.07 -6.25 24.04
CA SER A 206 5.62 -6.45 24.16
C SER A 206 4.82 -5.18 24.45
N GLU A 207 5.47 -4.01 24.51
CA GLU A 207 4.88 -2.77 25.03
C GLU A 207 3.61 -2.30 24.30
N SER A 208 3.50 -2.58 23.00
CA SER A 208 2.40 -2.09 22.17
C SER A 208 1.26 -3.09 21.96
N GLY A 209 1.46 -4.36 22.31
CA GLY A 209 0.49 -5.41 22.04
C GLY A 209 -0.56 -5.63 23.14
N GLU A 210 -0.37 -5.07 24.33
CA GLU A 210 -1.22 -5.32 25.48
C GLU A 210 -2.30 -4.24 25.66
N ASN A 211 -3.56 -4.68 25.68
CA ASN A 211 -4.69 -3.78 25.96
C ASN A 211 -4.64 -3.28 27.41
N GLN A 212 -4.53 -1.98 27.58
CA GLN A 212 -4.47 -1.31 28.90
C GLN A 212 -5.82 -1.26 29.62
N ASN A 213 -6.91 -1.72 29.00
CA ASN A 213 -8.27 -1.76 29.54
C ASN A 213 -8.76 -0.41 30.12
N ARG A 214 -8.30 0.70 29.54
CA ARG A 214 -8.66 2.05 30.04
C ARG A 214 -10.04 2.51 29.62
N LEU A 215 -10.64 1.86 28.64
CA LEU A 215 -11.96 2.17 28.13
C LEU A 215 -12.77 0.89 27.98
N GLN A 216 -13.88 0.80 28.71
CA GLN A 216 -14.84 -0.29 28.61
C GLN A 216 -16.10 0.25 27.96
N LEU A 217 -16.38 -0.21 26.74
CA LEU A 217 -17.58 0.14 25.99
C LEU A 217 -18.42 -1.10 25.74
N SER A 218 -19.72 -0.90 25.69
CA SER A 218 -20.64 -1.87 25.11
C SER A 218 -20.24 -2.12 23.64
N ASN A 219 -20.44 -3.35 23.15
CA ASN A 219 -20.17 -3.70 21.75
C ASN A 219 -20.98 -2.89 20.73
N ASP A 220 -22.07 -2.24 21.18
CA ASP A 220 -22.91 -1.42 20.33
C ASP A 220 -22.44 0.03 20.22
N LEU A 221 -21.38 0.40 20.95
CA LEU A 221 -20.83 1.74 20.96
C LEU A 221 -19.45 1.78 20.31
N TYR A 222 -19.24 2.80 19.49
CA TYR A 222 -17.96 3.11 18.89
C TYR A 222 -17.50 4.51 19.29
N THR A 223 -16.21 4.64 19.60
CA THR A 223 -15.51 5.92 19.74
C THR A 223 -14.10 5.81 19.19
N ALA A 224 -13.63 6.84 18.52
CA ALA A 224 -12.28 6.87 17.95
C ALA A 224 -11.15 6.84 19.02
N ILE A 225 -11.47 7.18 20.28
CA ILE A 225 -10.47 7.17 21.36
C ILE A 225 -10.18 5.76 21.90
N TRP A 226 -10.95 4.74 21.53
CA TRP A 226 -10.77 3.38 22.04
C TRP A 226 -9.37 2.83 21.79
N TRP A 227 -8.84 3.07 20.59
CA TRP A 227 -7.51 2.60 20.20
C TRP A 227 -6.43 3.25 21.06
N TYR A 228 -6.45 4.57 21.16
CA TYR A 228 -5.51 5.31 22.00
C TYR A 228 -5.61 4.94 23.49
N ALA A 229 -6.81 4.68 23.98
CA ALA A 229 -7.02 4.26 25.36
C ALA A 229 -6.52 2.84 25.61
N ALA A 230 -6.75 1.94 24.66
CA ALA A 230 -6.36 0.54 24.77
C ALA A 230 -4.86 0.31 24.54
N TYR A 231 -4.30 0.99 23.54
CA TYR A 231 -2.93 0.75 23.04
C TYR A 231 -2.11 2.05 22.91
N PRO A 232 -1.85 2.78 24.02
CA PRO A 232 -1.22 4.11 23.98
C PRO A 232 0.25 4.10 23.52
N ASN A 233 0.92 2.96 23.62
CA ASN A 233 2.35 2.81 23.29
C ASN A 233 2.60 2.31 21.86
N HIS A 234 1.57 2.20 21.11
CA HIS A 234 1.48 1.54 19.83
C HIS A 234 1.99 2.41 18.67
#